data_98a2a84770226bb1d8c6a22fe9d16f7f
#
_entry.id   98a2a84770226bb1d8c6a22fe9d16f7f
#
_cell.length_a   1.000
_cell.length_b   1.000
_cell.length_c   1.000
_cell.angle_alpha   90.00
_cell.angle_beta   90.00
_cell.angle_gamma   90.00
#
_symmetry.space_group_name_H-M   'P 1'
#
loop_
_entity.id
_entity.type
_entity.pdbx_description
1 polymer ?
#
loop_
_entity_poly.entity_id
_entity_poly.type
_entity_poly.pdbx_seq_one_letter_code
_entity_poly.pdbx_strand_id
1 'polypeptide(L)'
;MLAQFILTLREGLEAALIIAIVAAYLRKIGKNDLTKYLWLGSGLAVLASVVLSVIFWTLYGFAESFAGLWFEALAMFTATAVLTYMIFWMAKNARKIRGELQERVDVAVSSGQLLGISAVAFTSVLREGVETILFLSAAAAISFTETAIGATLGLFV
;
A
#
# COMPACT_ATOMS: atom_id res chain seq x y z
N MET A 1 -10.00 -17.35 -0.62
CA MET A 1 -8.57 -17.69 -0.68
C MET A 1 -7.86 -17.15 -1.92
N LEU A 2 -8.20 -17.58 -3.16
CA LEU A 2 -7.46 -17.18 -4.37
C LEU A 2 -7.51 -15.66 -4.65
N ALA A 3 -8.66 -15.04 -4.46
CA ALA A 3 -8.82 -13.60 -4.66
C ALA A 3 -7.95 -12.78 -3.68
N GLN A 4 -7.94 -13.14 -2.42
CA GLN A 4 -7.13 -12.49 -1.39
C GLN A 4 -5.62 -12.66 -1.63
N PHE A 5 -5.22 -13.86 -2.07
CA PHE A 5 -3.85 -14.14 -2.50
C PHE A 5 -3.41 -13.23 -3.66
N ILE A 6 -4.20 -13.21 -4.75
CA ILE A 6 -3.87 -12.40 -5.94
C ILE A 6 -3.83 -10.91 -5.58
N LEU A 7 -4.74 -10.44 -4.75
CA LEU A 7 -4.82 -9.06 -4.33
C LEU A 7 -3.58 -8.68 -3.51
N THR A 8 -3.24 -9.45 -2.49
CA THR A 8 -2.08 -9.17 -1.64
C THR A 8 -0.76 -9.28 -2.40
N LEU A 9 -0.65 -10.27 -3.28
CA LEU A 9 0.49 -10.40 -4.18
C LEU A 9 0.65 -9.17 -5.08
N ARG A 10 -0.45 -8.67 -5.63
CA ARG A 10 -0.47 -7.47 -6.47
C ARG A 10 0.02 -6.25 -5.70
N GLU A 11 -0.53 -5.96 -4.53
CA GLU A 11 -0.13 -4.80 -3.72
C GLU A 11 1.34 -4.92 -3.27
N GLY A 12 1.77 -6.14 -2.90
CA GLY A 12 3.17 -6.41 -2.58
C GLY A 12 4.11 -6.14 -3.75
N LEU A 13 3.74 -6.57 -4.96
CA LEU A 13 4.51 -6.30 -6.18
C LEU A 13 4.53 -4.81 -6.54
N GLU A 14 3.44 -4.07 -6.32
CA GLU A 14 3.39 -2.62 -6.55
C GLU A 14 4.32 -1.88 -5.59
N ALA A 15 4.28 -2.20 -4.30
CA ALA A 15 5.21 -1.65 -3.32
C ALA A 15 6.68 -1.97 -3.65
N ALA A 16 6.97 -3.22 -4.01
CA ALA A 16 8.30 -3.66 -4.42
C ALA A 16 8.79 -2.93 -5.68
N LEU A 17 7.91 -2.73 -6.66
CA LEU A 17 8.21 -1.99 -7.89
C LEU A 17 8.56 -0.53 -7.60
N ILE A 18 7.81 0.14 -6.72
CA ILE A 18 8.09 1.52 -6.29
C ILE A 18 9.50 1.61 -5.69
N ILE A 19 9.80 0.73 -4.73
CA ILE A 19 11.13 0.67 -4.09
C ILE A 19 12.22 0.41 -5.12
N ALA A 20 12.01 -0.53 -6.03
CA ALA A 20 12.97 -0.87 -7.09
C ALA A 20 13.23 0.29 -8.05
N ILE A 21 12.19 1.03 -8.47
CA ILE A 21 12.32 2.20 -9.35
C ILE A 21 13.14 3.28 -8.66
N VAL A 22 12.83 3.61 -7.41
CA VAL A 22 13.56 4.64 -6.66
C VAL A 22 15.00 4.21 -6.41
N ALA A 23 15.25 2.96 -6.00
CA ALA A 23 16.59 2.43 -5.78
C ALA A 23 17.43 2.44 -7.07
N ALA A 24 16.86 2.00 -8.19
CA ALA A 24 17.52 2.02 -9.50
C ALA A 24 17.84 3.45 -9.95
N TYR A 25 16.91 4.38 -9.70
CA TYR A 25 17.12 5.79 -10.04
C TYR A 25 18.23 6.43 -9.21
N LEU A 26 18.25 6.23 -7.88
CA LEU A 26 19.33 6.70 -7.00
C LEU A 26 20.70 6.15 -7.42
N ARG A 27 20.76 4.89 -7.83
CA ARG A 27 22.00 4.29 -8.38
C ARG A 27 22.42 4.96 -9.68
N LYS A 28 21.46 5.21 -10.58
CA LYS A 28 21.73 5.85 -11.89
C LYS A 28 22.32 7.25 -11.74
N ILE A 29 21.89 8.04 -10.75
CA ILE A 29 22.40 9.39 -10.48
C ILE A 29 23.63 9.41 -9.55
N GLY A 30 24.17 8.24 -9.20
CA GLY A 30 25.38 8.11 -8.37
C GLY A 30 25.17 8.42 -6.88
N LYS A 31 23.93 8.42 -6.40
CA LYS A 31 23.57 8.75 -5.02
C LYS A 31 23.22 7.49 -4.19
N ASN A 32 24.07 6.48 -4.25
CA ASN A 32 23.88 5.21 -3.53
C ASN A 32 23.73 5.39 -2.01
N ASP A 33 24.39 6.38 -1.43
CA ASP A 33 24.33 6.68 0.01
C ASP A 33 22.92 7.03 0.48
N LEU A 34 22.05 7.48 -0.45
CA LEU A 34 20.68 7.85 -0.16
C LEU A 34 19.72 6.64 -0.09
N THR A 35 20.16 5.45 -0.51
CA THR A 35 19.38 4.21 -0.45
C THR A 35 18.98 3.85 0.99
N LYS A 36 19.77 4.24 1.99
CA LYS A 36 19.41 4.06 3.41
C LYS A 36 18.14 4.83 3.81
N TYR A 37 17.93 6.01 3.25
CA TYR A 37 16.73 6.81 3.50
C TYR A 37 15.49 6.22 2.79
N LEU A 38 15.69 5.60 1.63
CA LEU A 38 14.64 4.82 0.95
C LEU A 38 14.16 3.67 1.84
N TRP A 39 15.08 2.86 2.37
CA TRP A 39 14.74 1.74 3.25
C TRP A 39 14.12 2.21 4.57
N LEU A 40 14.60 3.32 5.12
CA LEU A 40 14.02 3.90 6.34
C LEU A 40 12.57 4.34 6.10
N GLY A 41 12.31 5.06 5.01
CA GLY A 41 10.96 5.50 4.64
C GLY A 41 10.02 4.32 4.39
N SER A 42 10.47 3.32 3.64
CA SER A 42 9.69 2.09 3.36
C SER A 42 9.42 1.29 4.64
N GLY A 43 10.41 1.12 5.50
CA GLY A 43 10.26 0.42 6.78
C GLY A 43 9.27 1.12 7.73
N LEU A 44 9.35 2.46 7.81
CA LEU A 44 8.38 3.25 8.59
C LEU A 44 6.96 3.15 8.01
N ALA A 45 6.82 3.09 6.67
CA ALA A 45 5.53 2.91 6.03
C ALA A 45 4.90 1.56 6.38
N VAL A 46 5.69 0.48 6.34
CA VAL A 46 5.23 -0.86 6.74
C VAL A 46 4.79 -0.87 8.20
N LEU A 47 5.59 -0.29 9.11
CA LEU A 47 5.21 -0.18 10.52
C LEU A 47 3.92 0.63 10.71
N ALA A 48 3.79 1.77 10.02
CA ALA A 48 2.58 2.58 10.06
C ALA A 48 1.36 1.82 9.52
N SER A 49 1.51 1.05 8.45
CA SER A 49 0.45 0.20 7.90
C SER A 49 0.00 -0.86 8.91
N VAL A 50 0.93 -1.51 9.61
CA VAL A 50 0.59 -2.49 10.66
C VAL A 50 -0.18 -1.82 11.80
N VAL A 51 0.27 -0.64 12.26
CA VAL A 51 -0.43 0.13 13.31
C VAL A 51 -1.84 0.52 12.85
N LEU A 52 -1.97 1.04 11.63
CA LEU A 52 -3.27 1.39 11.04
C LEU A 52 -4.18 0.17 10.92
N SER A 53 -3.64 -1.00 10.57
CA SER A 53 -4.39 -2.24 10.51
C SER A 53 -4.97 -2.62 11.88
N VAL A 54 -4.17 -2.55 12.94
CA VAL A 54 -4.62 -2.83 14.31
C VAL A 54 -5.69 -1.83 14.74
N ILE A 55 -5.49 -0.53 14.48
CA ILE A 55 -6.48 0.52 14.78
C ILE A 55 -7.79 0.25 14.02
N PHE A 56 -7.69 -0.05 12.73
CA PHE A 56 -8.86 -0.32 11.90
C PHE A 56 -9.66 -1.53 12.42
N TRP A 57 -8.98 -2.61 12.78
CA TRP A 57 -9.61 -3.81 13.33
C TRP A 57 -10.31 -3.57 14.67
N THR A 58 -9.69 -2.79 15.55
CA THR A 58 -10.31 -2.45 16.85
C THR A 58 -11.55 -1.58 16.67
N LEU A 59 -11.48 -0.60 15.77
CA LEU A 59 -12.62 0.28 15.46
C LEU A 59 -13.74 -0.46 14.71
N TYR A 60 -13.38 -1.36 13.79
CA TYR A 60 -14.34 -2.17 13.04
C TYR A 60 -15.14 -3.10 13.97
N GLY A 61 -14.47 -3.83 14.86
CA GLY A 61 -15.14 -4.69 15.84
C GLY A 61 -16.08 -3.91 16.78
N PHE A 62 -15.74 -2.65 17.10
CA PHE A 62 -16.61 -1.77 17.87
C PHE A 62 -17.85 -1.32 17.06
N ALA A 63 -17.67 -0.97 15.80
CA ALA A 63 -18.74 -0.52 14.91
C ALA A 63 -19.72 -1.64 14.54
N GLU A 64 -19.22 -2.87 14.32
CA GLU A 64 -20.04 -4.05 14.04
C GLU A 64 -21.02 -4.35 15.20
N SER A 65 -20.57 -4.15 16.43
CA SER A 65 -21.41 -4.30 17.62
C SER A 65 -22.59 -3.30 17.68
N PHE A 66 -22.46 -2.12 17.04
CA PHE A 66 -23.45 -1.05 17.07
C PHE A 66 -24.34 -0.96 15.84
N ALA A 67 -23.82 -1.24 14.64
CA ALA A 67 -24.46 -0.91 13.37
C ALA A 67 -24.95 -2.12 12.55
N GLY A 68 -24.54 -3.33 12.91
CA GLY A 68 -25.04 -4.57 12.31
C GLY A 68 -24.88 -4.69 10.79
N LEU A 69 -25.77 -5.47 10.18
CA LEU A 69 -25.80 -5.83 8.75
C LEU A 69 -25.70 -4.64 7.76
N TRP A 70 -26.26 -3.50 8.10
CA TRP A 70 -26.22 -2.33 7.21
C TRP A 70 -24.83 -1.71 7.09
N PHE A 71 -24.07 -1.71 8.19
CA PHE A 71 -22.69 -1.22 8.17
C PHE A 71 -21.79 -2.13 7.32
N GLU A 72 -21.95 -3.44 7.46
CA GLU A 72 -21.22 -4.44 6.69
C GLU A 72 -21.52 -4.31 5.19
N ALA A 73 -22.79 -4.22 4.81
CA ALA A 73 -23.21 -4.05 3.42
C ALA A 73 -22.65 -2.75 2.81
N LEU A 74 -22.70 -1.64 3.56
CA LEU A 74 -22.17 -0.35 3.10
C LEU A 74 -20.64 -0.38 2.95
N ALA A 75 -19.95 -1.02 3.89
CA ALA A 75 -18.49 -1.18 3.83
C ALA A 75 -18.07 -2.02 2.61
N MET A 76 -18.75 -3.14 2.34
CA MET A 76 -18.48 -3.98 1.16
C MET A 76 -18.76 -3.25 -0.15
N PHE A 77 -19.87 -2.50 -0.22
CA PHE A 77 -20.21 -1.73 -1.41
C PHE A 77 -19.17 -0.63 -1.68
N THR A 78 -18.77 0.08 -0.63
CA THR A 78 -17.74 1.13 -0.71
C THR A 78 -16.40 0.56 -1.13
N ALA A 79 -15.96 -0.55 -0.53
CA ALA A 79 -14.73 -1.23 -0.92
C ALA A 79 -14.74 -1.68 -2.38
N THR A 80 -15.86 -2.25 -2.85
CA THR A 80 -16.02 -2.67 -4.25
C THR A 80 -15.96 -1.47 -5.21
N ALA A 81 -16.60 -0.36 -4.87
CA ALA A 81 -16.58 0.85 -5.68
C ALA A 81 -15.17 1.46 -5.76
N VAL A 82 -14.45 1.54 -4.64
CA VAL A 82 -13.07 2.04 -4.57
C VAL A 82 -12.13 1.13 -5.37
N LEU A 83 -12.24 -0.20 -5.22
CA LEU A 83 -11.47 -1.18 -6.00
C LEU A 83 -11.67 -0.98 -7.51
N THR A 84 -12.93 -0.92 -7.93
CA THR A 84 -13.26 -0.77 -9.35
C THR A 84 -12.69 0.53 -9.91
N TYR A 85 -12.88 1.65 -9.20
CA TYR A 85 -12.29 2.94 -9.58
C TYR A 85 -10.77 2.85 -9.71
N MET A 86 -10.11 2.25 -8.74
CA MET A 86 -8.65 2.13 -8.71
C MET A 86 -8.09 1.31 -9.86
N ILE A 87 -8.72 0.16 -10.18
CA ILE A 87 -8.30 -0.67 -11.32
C ILE A 87 -8.29 0.14 -12.61
N PHE A 88 -9.36 0.89 -12.88
CA PHE A 88 -9.45 1.74 -14.07
C PHE A 88 -8.46 2.91 -14.03
N TRP A 89 -8.31 3.55 -12.87
CA TRP A 89 -7.37 4.66 -12.71
C TRP A 89 -5.92 4.23 -12.93
N MET A 90 -5.51 3.10 -12.36
CA MET A 90 -4.16 2.56 -12.53
C MET A 90 -3.90 2.12 -13.96
N ALA A 91 -4.83 1.42 -14.61
CA ALA A 91 -4.70 1.04 -16.01
C ALA A 91 -4.45 2.26 -16.91
N LYS A 92 -5.07 3.39 -16.60
CA LYS A 92 -4.92 4.63 -17.36
C LYS A 92 -3.63 5.40 -17.04
N ASN A 93 -3.15 5.34 -15.80
CA ASN A 93 -2.06 6.18 -15.32
C ASN A 93 -0.72 5.45 -15.07
N ALA A 94 -0.64 4.13 -15.31
CA ALA A 94 0.53 3.31 -15.01
C ALA A 94 1.87 3.87 -15.56
N ARG A 95 1.86 4.43 -16.77
CA ARG A 95 3.06 5.03 -17.38
C ARG A 95 3.46 6.36 -16.73
N LYS A 96 2.48 7.12 -16.25
CA LYS A 96 2.67 8.44 -15.67
C LYS A 96 3.25 8.36 -14.25
N ILE A 97 2.83 7.35 -13.48
CA ILE A 97 3.27 7.12 -12.11
C ILE A 97 4.81 7.02 -12.01
N ARG A 98 5.44 6.31 -12.95
CA ARG A 98 6.90 6.17 -12.99
C ARG A 98 7.62 7.52 -13.18
N GLY A 99 7.12 8.35 -14.06
CA GLY A 99 7.68 9.69 -14.32
C GLY A 99 7.52 10.61 -13.11
N GLU A 100 6.34 10.66 -12.52
CA GLU A 100 6.05 11.46 -11.33
C GLU A 100 6.89 11.03 -10.12
N LEU A 101 7.12 9.73 -9.95
CA LEU A 101 7.95 9.22 -8.88
C LEU A 101 9.41 9.66 -9.03
N GLN A 102 9.95 9.60 -10.26
CA GLN A 102 11.32 10.06 -10.56
C GLN A 102 11.44 11.57 -10.34
N GLU A 103 10.48 12.36 -10.79
CA GLU A 103 10.47 13.81 -10.59
C GLU A 103 10.44 14.19 -9.10
N ARG A 104 9.65 13.51 -8.29
CA ARG A 104 9.64 13.73 -6.83
C ARG A 104 10.99 13.41 -6.18
N VAL A 105 11.64 12.34 -6.62
CA VAL A 105 12.98 11.99 -6.14
C VAL A 105 14.00 13.03 -6.59
N ASP A 106 13.92 13.53 -7.82
CA ASP A 106 14.81 14.58 -8.34
C ASP A 106 14.68 15.88 -7.52
N VAL A 107 13.47 16.31 -7.22
CA VAL A 107 13.23 17.47 -6.37
C VAL A 107 13.82 17.26 -4.98
N ALA A 108 13.66 16.09 -4.38
CA ALA A 108 14.21 15.77 -3.07
C ALA A 108 15.74 15.75 -3.06
N VAL A 109 16.37 15.21 -4.11
CA VAL A 109 17.83 15.17 -4.26
C VAL A 109 18.41 16.54 -4.53
N SER A 110 17.79 17.31 -5.44
CA SER A 110 18.29 18.65 -5.85
C SER A 110 18.17 19.68 -4.74
N SER A 111 17.13 19.57 -3.90
CA SER A 111 16.95 20.43 -2.72
C SER A 111 17.84 20.05 -1.52
N GLY A 112 18.64 18.99 -1.64
CA GLY A 112 19.49 18.49 -0.54
C GLY A 112 18.70 17.92 0.65
N GLN A 113 17.41 17.73 0.49
CA GLN A 113 16.52 17.22 1.54
C GLN A 113 16.60 15.70 1.61
N LEU A 114 17.53 15.17 2.39
CA LEU A 114 17.72 13.72 2.58
C LEU A 114 16.42 13.03 3.08
N LEU A 115 15.66 13.71 3.94
CA LEU A 115 14.37 13.24 4.42
C LEU A 115 13.28 13.24 3.33
N GLY A 116 13.46 14.02 2.25
CA GLY A 116 12.52 14.02 1.13
C GLY A 116 12.42 12.66 0.44
N ILE A 117 13.53 11.93 0.33
CA ILE A 117 13.54 10.56 -0.22
C ILE A 117 12.78 9.60 0.68
N SER A 118 13.00 9.70 2.00
CA SER A 118 12.22 8.91 2.98
C SER A 118 10.74 9.23 2.91
N ALA A 119 10.37 10.50 2.74
CA ALA A 119 8.98 10.93 2.62
C ALA A 119 8.32 10.40 1.35
N VAL A 120 9.01 10.43 0.21
CA VAL A 120 8.52 9.85 -1.07
C VAL A 120 8.31 8.35 -0.93
N ALA A 121 9.29 7.63 -0.37
CA ALA A 121 9.18 6.20 -0.14
C ALA A 121 8.06 5.87 0.85
N PHE A 122 8.01 6.60 1.96
CA PHE A 122 6.98 6.44 3.00
C PHE A 122 5.57 6.62 2.44
N THR A 123 5.30 7.74 1.78
CA THR A 123 3.95 8.04 1.27
C THR A 123 3.51 7.05 0.19
N SER A 124 4.45 6.62 -0.67
CA SER A 124 4.14 5.66 -1.73
C SER A 124 3.86 4.27 -1.17
N VAL A 125 4.71 3.74 -0.29
CA VAL A 125 4.52 2.41 0.31
C VAL A 125 3.35 2.39 1.30
N LEU A 126 3.15 3.48 2.08
CA LEU A 126 2.01 3.58 3.00
C LEU A 126 0.69 3.54 2.25
N ARG A 127 0.62 4.15 1.07
CA ARG A 127 -0.57 4.10 0.24
C ARG A 127 -0.94 2.66 -0.11
N GLU A 128 0.00 1.85 -0.61
CA GLU A 128 -0.25 0.44 -0.93
C GLU A 128 -0.63 -0.36 0.33
N GLY A 129 -0.02 -0.04 1.47
CA GLY A 129 -0.39 -0.63 2.76
C GLY A 129 -1.83 -0.31 3.19
N VAL A 130 -2.28 0.93 3.02
CA VAL A 130 -3.67 1.34 3.32
C VAL A 130 -4.65 0.64 2.38
N GLU A 131 -4.33 0.55 1.08
CA GLU A 131 -5.14 -0.15 0.10
C GLU A 131 -5.28 -1.64 0.47
N THR A 132 -4.17 -2.29 0.83
CA THR A 132 -4.18 -3.68 1.34
C THR A 132 -5.09 -3.85 2.56
N ILE A 133 -5.02 -2.93 3.53
CA ILE A 133 -5.86 -2.99 4.74
C ILE A 133 -7.34 -2.91 4.37
N LEU A 134 -7.71 -1.95 3.52
CA LEU A 134 -9.12 -1.77 3.11
C LEU A 134 -9.66 -3.01 2.41
N PHE A 135 -8.88 -3.60 1.51
CA PHE A 135 -9.31 -4.78 0.76
C PHE A 135 -9.38 -6.04 1.60
N LEU A 136 -8.37 -6.27 2.44
CA LEU A 136 -8.36 -7.42 3.33
C LEU A 136 -9.44 -7.31 4.39
N SER A 137 -9.76 -6.11 4.85
CA SER A 137 -10.85 -5.90 5.81
C SER A 137 -12.20 -6.22 5.20
N ALA A 138 -12.47 -5.77 3.97
CA ALA A 138 -13.68 -6.13 3.25
C ALA A 138 -13.78 -7.64 2.97
N ALA A 139 -12.67 -8.29 2.65
CA ALA A 139 -12.64 -9.74 2.44
C ALA A 139 -12.80 -10.53 3.74
N ALA A 140 -12.24 -10.04 4.85
CA ALA A 140 -12.32 -10.67 6.16
C ALA A 140 -13.73 -10.65 6.73
N ALA A 141 -14.55 -9.66 6.38
CA ALA A 141 -15.96 -9.61 6.72
C ALA A 141 -16.74 -10.80 6.14
N ILE A 142 -16.29 -11.37 5.01
CA ILE A 142 -16.92 -12.56 4.40
C ILE A 142 -16.35 -13.85 5.02
N SER A 143 -15.03 -13.95 5.16
CA SER A 143 -14.34 -15.11 5.74
C SER A 143 -12.96 -14.72 6.23
N PHE A 144 -12.82 -14.59 7.54
CA PHE A 144 -11.54 -14.24 8.18
C PHE A 144 -10.44 -15.25 7.89
N THR A 145 -10.74 -16.56 8.05
CA THR A 145 -9.74 -17.63 7.88
C THR A 145 -9.18 -17.69 6.47
N GLU A 146 -10.05 -17.61 5.46
CA GLU A 146 -9.63 -17.62 4.07
C GLU A 146 -8.83 -16.36 3.71
N THR A 147 -9.19 -15.22 4.29
CA THR A 147 -8.49 -13.96 4.08
C THR A 147 -7.10 -13.99 4.72
N ALA A 148 -6.99 -14.47 5.95
CA ALA A 148 -5.70 -14.59 6.65
C ALA A 148 -4.73 -15.52 5.91
N ILE A 149 -5.20 -16.69 5.46
CA ILE A 149 -4.36 -17.64 4.71
C ILE A 149 -3.98 -17.06 3.34
N GLY A 150 -4.93 -16.52 2.58
CA GLY A 150 -4.69 -15.96 1.27
C GLY A 150 -3.73 -14.76 1.31
N ALA A 151 -3.92 -13.87 2.27
CA ALA A 151 -3.06 -12.69 2.46
C ALA A 151 -1.63 -13.08 2.85
N THR A 152 -1.46 -14.02 3.79
CA THR A 152 -0.13 -14.49 4.19
C THR A 152 0.61 -15.13 3.02
N LEU A 153 -0.04 -16.01 2.27
CA LEU A 153 0.57 -16.62 1.10
C LEU A 153 0.95 -15.58 0.04
N GLY A 154 0.11 -14.55 -0.18
CA GLY A 154 0.39 -13.49 -1.16
C GLY A 154 1.56 -12.57 -0.77
N LEU A 155 1.85 -12.41 0.52
CA LEU A 155 2.99 -11.63 0.99
C LEU A 155 4.31 -12.39 0.93
N PHE A 156 4.29 -13.74 1.00
CA PHE A 156 5.50 -14.56 1.04
C PHE A 156 5.96 -15.06 -0.35
N VAL A 157 5.21 -14.80 -1.39
CA VAL A 157 5.56 -15.11 -2.77
C VAL A 157 6.09 -13.89 -3.50
#